data_d027afe49dea3955f4c04ad6cf393c5c
#
_entry.id   d027afe49dea3955f4c04ad6cf393c5c
#
_cell.length_a   1.000
_cell.length_b   1.000
_cell.length_c   1.000
_cell.angle_alpha   90.00
_cell.angle_beta   90.00
_cell.angle_gamma   90.00
#
_symmetry.space_group_name_H-M   'P 1'
#
loop_
_entity.id
_entity.type
_entity.pdbx_description
1 polymer ?
#
loop_
_entity_poly.entity_id
_entity_poly.type
_entity_poly.pdbx_seq_one_letter_code
_entity_poly.pdbx_strand_id
1 'polypeptide(L)'
;MKLSNTTRIILGVASLSLIATFFVPLWQIMLWAPQYPEGLEMKIWHNNLSGSIDIINGLNHYIGMKHISVEMFPEFGYIGLLIGFLMLVGLVAAALGSGRVLFFFTLLSYGYGFAALYDFWAWGYDYGHNLDPNAAIKVPDMSYQPPLIGYKNLLNFTSYSGPDTGAWIIIAVCLLATVLWWWEFFKNRKKVKISSGAAMFLALTTATQLTSCAAKPEPIRYGEDNCYFCKMTLTDKRYGAELVTQKGKVYKFDDLNCLCNFIKLGEVTPENTAFTLAVDFNTGQLTDVHNGFFLSNESLKSPMRADIASFANLEHRNALKTELGGGQEMSWQEVRQGF
;
A
#
# COMPACT_ATOMS: atom_id res chain seq x y z
N MET A 1 4.57 17.37 -34.43
CA MET A 1 3.23 16.75 -34.49
C MET A 1 2.22 17.86 -34.26
N LYS A 2 1.27 18.04 -35.19
CA LYS A 2 0.13 19.00 -35.01
C LYS A 2 -1.04 18.21 -34.41
N LEU A 3 -1.71 18.81 -33.43
CA LEU A 3 -2.89 18.22 -32.79
C LEU A 3 -4.14 18.44 -33.66
N SER A 4 -5.06 17.47 -33.63
CA SER A 4 -6.37 17.62 -34.27
C SER A 4 -7.23 18.67 -33.54
N ASN A 5 -8.20 19.25 -34.22
CA ASN A 5 -9.09 20.24 -33.59
C ASN A 5 -9.86 19.64 -32.41
N THR A 6 -10.29 18.38 -32.52
CA THR A 6 -10.97 17.66 -31.42
C THR A 6 -10.05 17.55 -30.19
N THR A 7 -8.80 17.13 -30.39
CA THR A 7 -7.82 17.04 -29.28
C THR A 7 -7.59 18.41 -28.63
N ARG A 8 -7.51 19.47 -29.42
CA ARG A 8 -7.34 20.84 -28.91
C ARG A 8 -8.51 21.30 -28.05
N ILE A 9 -9.74 21.04 -28.49
CA ILE A 9 -10.95 21.37 -27.72
C ILE A 9 -10.99 20.58 -26.40
N ILE A 10 -10.80 19.27 -26.47
CA ILE A 10 -10.82 18.41 -25.28
C ILE A 10 -9.76 18.84 -24.28
N LEU A 11 -8.52 19.10 -24.75
CA LEU A 11 -7.43 19.58 -23.90
C LEU A 11 -7.74 20.94 -23.27
N GLY A 12 -8.33 21.86 -24.04
CA GLY A 12 -8.73 23.18 -23.54
C GLY A 12 -9.78 23.05 -22.43
N VAL A 13 -10.82 22.26 -22.62
CA VAL A 13 -11.86 22.01 -21.61
C VAL A 13 -11.24 21.34 -20.37
N ALA A 14 -10.41 20.32 -20.56
CA ALA A 14 -9.72 19.65 -19.45
C ALA A 14 -8.80 20.60 -18.67
N SER A 15 -8.07 21.48 -19.35
CA SER A 15 -7.23 22.48 -18.69
C SER A 15 -8.06 23.51 -17.92
N LEU A 16 -9.20 23.93 -18.44
CA LEU A 16 -10.12 24.84 -17.75
C LEU A 16 -10.79 24.18 -16.54
N SER A 17 -11.02 22.86 -16.55
CA SER A 17 -11.60 22.17 -15.39
C SER A 17 -10.70 22.23 -14.15
N LEU A 18 -9.40 22.49 -14.28
CA LEU A 18 -8.50 22.73 -13.15
C LEU A 18 -8.92 23.94 -12.31
N ILE A 19 -9.72 24.87 -12.84
CA ILE A 19 -10.30 25.97 -12.04
C ILE A 19 -11.14 25.42 -10.88
N ALA A 20 -11.81 24.29 -11.06
CA ALA A 20 -12.65 23.70 -10.03
C ALA A 20 -11.83 23.31 -8.78
N THR A 21 -10.54 23.01 -8.91
CA THR A 21 -9.67 22.66 -7.79
C THR A 21 -9.47 23.80 -6.78
N PHE A 22 -9.76 25.02 -7.15
CA PHE A 22 -9.73 26.17 -6.23
C PHE A 22 -10.96 26.23 -5.30
N PHE A 23 -12.00 25.46 -5.62
CA PHE A 23 -13.29 25.47 -4.91
C PHE A 23 -13.64 24.14 -4.25
N VAL A 24 -12.74 23.17 -4.33
CA VAL A 24 -12.91 21.84 -3.72
C VAL A 24 -11.62 21.40 -3.04
N PRO A 25 -11.69 20.54 -1.99
CA PRO A 25 -10.49 20.05 -1.32
C PRO A 25 -9.68 19.14 -2.26
N LEU A 26 -8.35 19.20 -2.08
CA LEU A 26 -7.39 18.37 -2.84
C LEU A 26 -7.18 17.02 -2.20
N TRP A 27 -7.11 16.97 -0.88
CA TRP A 27 -6.78 15.76 -0.14
C TRP A 27 -7.62 15.65 1.11
N GLN A 28 -7.89 14.41 1.56
CA GLN A 28 -8.61 14.15 2.80
C GLN A 28 -7.85 13.16 3.70
N ILE A 29 -7.93 13.40 4.99
CA ILE A 29 -7.50 12.48 6.02
C ILE A 29 -8.68 12.24 6.95
N MET A 30 -8.98 10.98 7.23
CA MET A 30 -10.02 10.55 8.17
C MET A 30 -9.35 9.79 9.30
N LEU A 31 -9.78 10.06 10.53
CA LEU A 31 -9.29 9.42 11.73
C LEU A 31 -10.45 8.87 12.54
N TRP A 32 -10.52 7.57 12.72
CA TRP A 32 -11.49 6.90 13.60
C TRP A 32 -10.81 6.48 14.89
N ALA A 33 -11.44 6.83 15.99
CA ALA A 33 -11.00 6.48 17.33
C ALA A 33 -12.17 5.88 18.11
N PRO A 34 -11.94 5.10 19.18
CA PRO A 34 -13.02 4.59 20.02
C PRO A 34 -13.93 5.69 20.59
N GLN A 35 -13.36 6.90 20.85
CA GLN A 35 -14.09 8.07 21.34
C GLN A 35 -14.84 8.83 20.23
N TYR A 36 -14.46 8.62 18.96
CA TYR A 36 -15.00 9.28 17.77
C TYR A 36 -15.30 8.24 16.70
N PRO A 37 -16.31 7.39 16.90
CA PRO A 37 -16.67 6.34 15.96
C PRO A 37 -17.22 6.88 14.64
N GLU A 38 -17.77 8.12 14.65
CA GLU A 38 -18.21 8.85 13.45
C GLU A 38 -17.05 9.28 12.56
N GLY A 39 -15.83 9.30 13.09
CA GLY A 39 -14.62 9.75 12.40
C GLY A 39 -14.39 11.25 12.49
N LEU A 40 -13.12 11.62 12.57
CA LEU A 40 -12.64 13.00 12.50
C LEU A 40 -12.09 13.25 11.10
N GLU A 41 -12.63 14.26 10.43
CA GLU A 41 -12.25 14.61 9.07
C GLU A 41 -11.29 15.80 9.06
N MET A 42 -10.23 15.71 8.25
CA MET A 42 -9.37 16.85 7.90
C MET A 42 -9.27 16.92 6.37
N LYS A 43 -9.60 18.05 5.81
CA LYS A 43 -9.51 18.35 4.38
C LYS A 43 -8.43 19.37 4.10
N ILE A 44 -7.61 19.07 3.10
CA ILE A 44 -6.51 19.92 2.64
C ILE A 44 -6.94 20.57 1.33
N TRP A 45 -6.99 21.91 1.34
CA TRP A 45 -7.29 22.75 0.18
C TRP A 45 -5.99 23.26 -0.45
N HIS A 46 -6.10 23.95 -1.55
CA HIS A 46 -4.92 24.55 -2.18
C HIS A 46 -4.25 25.65 -1.32
N ASN A 47 -4.93 26.21 -0.34
CA ASN A 47 -4.44 27.32 0.50
C ASN A 47 -4.90 27.26 1.97
N ASN A 48 -5.60 26.23 2.38
CA ASN A 48 -6.17 26.16 3.73
C ASN A 48 -6.43 24.70 4.16
N LEU A 49 -6.77 24.55 5.43
CA LEU A 49 -7.23 23.32 6.05
C LEU A 49 -8.67 23.51 6.55
N SER A 50 -9.45 22.43 6.59
CA SER A 50 -10.79 22.42 7.17
C SER A 50 -11.15 21.08 7.79
N GLY A 51 -12.23 21.04 8.56
CA GLY A 51 -12.70 19.85 9.28
C GLY A 51 -12.43 19.91 10.76
N SER A 52 -12.26 18.75 11.39
CA SER A 52 -12.16 18.60 12.87
C SER A 52 -10.75 18.88 13.42
N ILE A 53 -10.05 19.91 12.91
CA ILE A 53 -8.62 20.17 13.18
C ILE A 53 -8.36 20.38 14.68
N ASP A 54 -9.24 21.14 15.37
CA ASP A 54 -9.05 21.43 16.80
C ASP A 54 -9.12 20.16 17.64
N ILE A 55 -10.03 19.24 17.30
CA ILE A 55 -10.17 17.97 18.00
C ILE A 55 -8.95 17.09 17.74
N ILE A 56 -8.49 17.03 16.48
CA ILE A 56 -7.28 16.30 16.08
C ILE A 56 -6.07 16.85 16.82
N ASN A 57 -5.93 18.18 16.92
CA ASN A 57 -4.85 18.83 17.67
C ASN A 57 -4.91 18.52 19.17
N GLY A 58 -6.12 18.44 19.75
CA GLY A 58 -6.30 17.98 21.12
C GLY A 58 -5.76 16.56 21.34
N LEU A 59 -6.04 15.64 20.42
CA LEU A 59 -5.51 14.27 20.48
C LEU A 59 -3.99 14.23 20.28
N ASN A 60 -3.47 15.01 19.33
CA ASN A 60 -2.05 15.12 19.03
C ASN A 60 -1.22 15.57 20.24
N HIS A 61 -1.76 16.51 21.03
CA HIS A 61 -1.08 17.00 22.22
C HIS A 61 -0.75 15.90 23.23
N TYR A 62 -1.64 14.91 23.41
CA TYR A 62 -1.43 13.81 24.35
C TYR A 62 -0.32 12.84 23.93
N ILE A 63 -0.13 12.65 22.62
CA ILE A 63 0.87 11.72 22.05
C ILE A 63 2.12 12.45 21.55
N GLY A 64 2.20 13.75 21.75
CA GLY A 64 3.38 14.56 21.40
C GLY A 64 3.54 14.89 19.93
N MET A 65 2.50 14.75 19.13
CA MET A 65 2.52 15.19 17.73
C MET A 65 2.40 16.72 17.65
N LYS A 66 2.96 17.30 16.58
CA LYS A 66 2.94 18.73 16.36
C LYS A 66 1.51 19.24 16.17
N HIS A 67 1.24 20.48 16.59
CA HIS A 67 -0.02 21.15 16.36
C HIS A 67 -0.21 21.48 14.88
N ILE A 68 -1.28 20.99 14.27
CA ILE A 68 -1.59 21.27 12.85
C ILE A 68 -2.18 22.67 12.72
N SER A 69 -1.54 23.53 11.95
CA SER A 69 -2.02 24.87 11.59
C SER A 69 -1.65 25.18 10.13
N VAL A 70 -2.30 26.18 9.56
CA VAL A 70 -2.04 26.60 8.16
C VAL A 70 -0.60 27.09 7.98
N GLU A 71 -0.03 27.72 9.03
CA GLU A 71 1.33 28.26 9.03
C GLU A 71 2.41 27.17 8.95
N MET A 72 2.09 25.94 9.29
CA MET A 72 3.02 24.80 9.15
C MET A 72 3.27 24.39 7.70
N PHE A 73 2.45 24.87 6.77
CA PHE A 73 2.46 24.48 5.36
C PHE A 73 2.80 25.67 4.46
N PRO A 74 4.10 26.00 4.30
CA PRO A 74 4.53 27.08 3.38
C PRO A 74 4.06 26.83 1.95
N GLU A 75 3.78 25.58 1.58
CA GLU A 75 3.27 25.13 0.29
C GLU A 75 1.94 25.80 -0.09
N PHE A 76 1.10 26.11 0.88
CA PHE A 76 -0.18 26.80 0.64
C PHE A 76 -0.01 28.16 -0.04
N GLY A 77 1.16 28.78 0.09
CA GLY A 77 1.49 30.02 -0.61
C GLY A 77 1.67 29.86 -2.12
N TYR A 78 1.99 28.66 -2.60
CA TYR A 78 2.32 28.45 -4.02
C TYR A 78 1.56 27.33 -4.73
N ILE A 79 0.85 26.44 -4.02
CA ILE A 79 0.04 25.36 -4.65
C ILE A 79 -0.92 25.95 -5.70
N GLY A 80 -1.67 27.01 -5.34
CA GLY A 80 -2.59 27.67 -6.25
C GLY A 80 -1.91 28.24 -7.51
N LEU A 81 -0.70 28.81 -7.34
CA LEU A 81 0.10 29.31 -8.46
C LEU A 81 0.56 28.19 -9.38
N LEU A 82 0.97 27.04 -8.81
CA LEU A 82 1.38 25.85 -9.58
C LEU A 82 0.21 25.26 -10.38
N ILE A 83 -0.97 25.16 -9.78
CA ILE A 83 -2.19 24.72 -10.48
C ILE A 83 -2.56 25.70 -11.61
N GLY A 84 -2.52 27.00 -11.34
CA GLY A 84 -2.76 28.04 -12.34
C GLY A 84 -1.75 27.99 -13.49
N PHE A 85 -0.47 27.78 -13.19
CA PHE A 85 0.58 27.60 -14.19
C PHE A 85 0.35 26.34 -15.03
N LEU A 86 0.00 25.22 -14.41
CA LEU A 86 -0.34 23.98 -15.10
C LEU A 86 -1.52 24.19 -16.06
N MET A 87 -2.58 24.86 -15.60
CA MET A 87 -3.74 25.22 -16.43
C MET A 87 -3.31 26.07 -17.63
N LEU A 88 -2.49 27.10 -17.41
CA LEU A 88 -1.99 27.96 -18.48
C LEU A 88 -1.20 27.18 -19.54
N VAL A 89 -0.29 26.30 -19.12
CA VAL A 89 0.49 25.46 -20.05
C VAL A 89 -0.42 24.56 -20.88
N GLY A 90 -1.46 23.98 -20.26
CA GLY A 90 -2.46 23.16 -20.97
C GLY A 90 -3.27 23.97 -22.00
N LEU A 91 -3.69 25.19 -21.65
CA LEU A 91 -4.39 26.09 -22.56
C LEU A 91 -3.48 26.54 -23.72
N VAL A 92 -2.21 26.83 -23.44
CA VAL A 92 -1.22 27.17 -24.49
C VAL A 92 -1.00 25.95 -25.41
N ALA A 93 -0.94 24.75 -24.89
CA ALA A 93 -0.83 23.52 -25.68
C ALA A 93 -2.05 23.34 -26.61
N ALA A 94 -3.25 23.61 -26.12
CA ALA A 94 -4.49 23.60 -26.91
C ALA A 94 -4.51 24.71 -27.99
N ALA A 95 -4.12 25.93 -27.62
CA ALA A 95 -4.10 27.08 -28.52
C ALA A 95 -3.08 26.88 -29.67
N LEU A 96 -1.85 26.47 -29.35
CA LEU A 96 -0.80 26.26 -30.35
C LEU A 96 -1.02 24.99 -31.17
N GLY A 97 -1.81 24.02 -30.68
CA GLY A 97 -2.02 22.75 -31.33
C GLY A 97 -0.72 21.93 -31.53
N SER A 98 0.23 22.11 -30.62
CA SER A 98 1.56 21.51 -30.71
C SER A 98 1.68 20.25 -29.83
N GLY A 99 1.96 19.11 -30.46
CA GLY A 99 2.18 17.84 -29.69
C GLY A 99 3.43 17.84 -28.82
N ARG A 100 4.39 18.76 -29.05
CA ARG A 100 5.54 18.93 -28.14
C ARG A 100 5.10 19.61 -26.87
N VAL A 101 4.28 20.67 -26.98
CA VAL A 101 3.77 21.38 -25.79
C VAL A 101 2.83 20.50 -24.98
N LEU A 102 2.00 19.67 -25.65
CA LEU A 102 1.17 18.67 -24.96
C LEU A 102 2.03 17.65 -24.20
N PHE A 103 3.14 17.19 -24.79
CA PHE A 103 4.08 16.30 -24.09
C PHE A 103 4.67 16.94 -22.84
N PHE A 104 5.13 18.20 -22.95
CA PHE A 104 5.64 18.94 -21.80
C PHE A 104 4.58 19.18 -20.73
N PHE A 105 3.35 19.49 -21.12
CA PHE A 105 2.22 19.59 -20.20
C PHE A 105 2.00 18.28 -19.44
N THR A 106 2.00 17.15 -20.15
CA THR A 106 1.84 15.82 -19.52
C THR A 106 3.00 15.51 -18.56
N LEU A 107 4.24 15.76 -18.98
CA LEU A 107 5.41 15.56 -18.12
C LEU A 107 5.37 16.46 -16.88
N LEU A 108 5.00 17.71 -17.03
CA LEU A 108 4.86 18.67 -15.94
C LEU A 108 3.76 18.24 -14.96
N SER A 109 2.63 17.70 -15.46
CA SER A 109 1.52 17.20 -14.63
C SER A 109 1.96 16.03 -13.76
N TYR A 110 2.71 15.07 -14.30
CA TYR A 110 3.30 13.98 -13.53
C TYR A 110 4.34 14.48 -12.53
N GLY A 111 5.21 15.39 -12.96
CA GLY A 111 6.22 16.01 -12.07
C GLY A 111 5.57 16.70 -10.88
N TYR A 112 4.50 17.45 -11.10
CA TYR A 112 3.73 18.07 -10.04
C TYR A 112 3.12 17.02 -9.08
N GLY A 113 2.49 15.96 -9.62
CA GLY A 113 1.91 14.88 -8.81
C GLY A 113 2.95 14.17 -7.94
N PHE A 114 4.12 13.85 -8.48
CA PHE A 114 5.22 13.24 -7.73
C PHE A 114 5.78 14.18 -6.67
N ALA A 115 5.96 15.48 -7.00
CA ALA A 115 6.44 16.46 -6.03
C ALA A 115 5.47 16.62 -4.85
N ALA A 116 4.16 16.71 -5.14
CA ALA A 116 3.14 16.81 -4.10
C ALA A 116 3.07 15.57 -3.20
N LEU A 117 3.19 14.37 -3.77
CA LEU A 117 3.22 13.12 -2.98
C LEU A 117 4.49 13.00 -2.14
N TYR A 118 5.64 13.43 -2.67
CA TYR A 118 6.90 13.44 -1.92
C TYR A 118 6.84 14.44 -0.75
N ASP A 119 6.35 15.63 -1.01
CA ASP A 119 6.18 16.67 0.00
C ASP A 119 5.25 16.22 1.13
N PHE A 120 4.10 15.66 0.76
CA PHE A 120 3.15 15.09 1.73
C PHE A 120 3.75 13.92 2.53
N TRP A 121 4.54 13.06 1.89
CA TRP A 121 5.27 12.00 2.57
C TRP A 121 6.30 12.54 3.55
N ALA A 122 7.09 13.55 3.13
CA ALA A 122 8.12 14.16 3.96
C ALA A 122 7.51 14.84 5.20
N TRP A 123 6.41 15.58 4.98
CA TRP A 123 5.63 16.14 6.09
C TRP A 123 5.10 15.06 7.03
N GLY A 124 4.46 14.01 6.49
CA GLY A 124 3.93 12.92 7.30
C GLY A 124 5.01 12.17 8.08
N TYR A 125 6.20 12.03 7.51
CA TYR A 125 7.35 11.44 8.19
C TYR A 125 7.80 12.31 9.37
N ASP A 126 8.05 13.59 9.14
CA ASP A 126 8.44 14.53 10.21
C ASP A 126 7.37 14.61 11.30
N TYR A 127 6.11 14.69 10.91
CA TYR A 127 4.96 14.78 11.81
C TYR A 127 4.80 13.54 12.70
N GLY A 128 5.05 12.35 12.17
CA GLY A 128 4.88 11.08 12.89
C GLY A 128 6.08 10.61 13.68
N HIS A 129 7.30 11.16 13.45
CA HIS A 129 8.53 10.71 14.10
C HIS A 129 9.13 11.75 15.05
N ASN A 130 8.93 13.04 14.80
CA ASN A 130 9.46 14.11 15.66
C ASN A 130 8.45 14.48 16.75
N LEU A 131 8.29 13.56 17.72
CA LEU A 131 7.35 13.71 18.83
C LEU A 131 7.96 14.50 19.99
N ASP A 132 7.10 15.22 20.73
CA ASP A 132 7.54 15.92 21.95
C ASP A 132 7.99 14.90 23.02
N PRO A 133 9.25 14.98 23.50
CA PRO A 133 9.74 14.10 24.54
C PRO A 133 9.01 14.27 25.89
N ASN A 134 8.21 15.31 26.07
CA ASN A 134 7.43 15.58 27.30
C ASN A 134 5.97 15.19 27.17
N ALA A 135 5.56 14.52 26.08
CA ALA A 135 4.18 14.08 25.87
C ALA A 135 3.65 13.21 27.03
N ALA A 136 2.35 13.32 27.29
CA ALA A 136 1.69 12.57 28.36
C ALA A 136 1.67 11.07 28.12
N ILE A 137 1.52 10.66 26.84
CA ILE A 137 1.51 9.25 26.42
C ILE A 137 2.74 9.01 25.55
N LYS A 138 3.61 8.10 26.01
CA LYS A 138 4.82 7.69 25.28
C LYS A 138 4.79 6.18 25.08
N VAL A 139 4.88 5.77 23.84
CA VAL A 139 5.08 4.36 23.48
C VAL A 139 6.47 4.23 22.88
N PRO A 140 7.39 3.50 23.53
CA PRO A 140 8.75 3.31 23.01
C PRO A 140 8.72 2.75 21.59
N ASP A 141 9.63 3.24 20.74
CA ASP A 141 9.83 2.80 19.34
C ASP A 141 8.61 2.92 18.41
N MET A 142 7.61 3.73 18.78
CA MET A 142 6.41 3.92 17.98
C MET A 142 6.45 5.22 17.19
N SER A 143 6.07 5.13 15.92
CA SER A 143 5.83 6.29 15.05
C SER A 143 4.34 6.40 14.71
N TYR A 144 3.82 7.64 14.71
CA TYR A 144 2.42 7.93 14.39
C TYR A 144 2.26 8.48 12.97
N GLN A 145 3.16 8.12 12.07
CA GLN A 145 3.09 8.58 10.68
C GLN A 145 1.78 8.11 10.02
N PRO A 146 0.94 9.03 9.50
CA PRO A 146 -0.25 8.68 8.73
C PRO A 146 0.13 7.95 7.44
N PRO A 147 -0.77 7.15 6.84
CA PRO A 147 -0.51 6.54 5.55
C PRO A 147 -0.42 7.62 4.47
N LEU A 148 0.44 7.39 3.45
CA LEU A 148 0.46 8.26 2.27
C LEU A 148 -0.86 8.12 1.50
N ILE A 149 -1.28 6.89 1.21
CA ILE A 149 -2.56 6.56 0.57
C ILE A 149 -3.11 5.28 1.22
N GLY A 150 -4.41 5.28 1.51
CA GLY A 150 -5.12 4.12 2.05
C GLY A 150 -5.26 4.15 3.57
N TYR A 151 -5.40 2.98 4.18
CA TYR A 151 -5.67 2.83 5.61
C TYR A 151 -4.43 2.40 6.37
N LYS A 152 -4.27 2.92 7.61
CA LYS A 152 -3.25 2.48 8.56
C LYS A 152 -3.82 2.50 9.97
N ASN A 153 -3.59 1.43 10.72
CA ASN A 153 -3.92 1.38 12.14
C ASN A 153 -2.74 1.94 12.96
N LEU A 154 -3.06 2.90 13.81
CA LEU A 154 -2.12 3.59 14.70
C LEU A 154 -2.61 3.41 16.13
N LEU A 155 -2.12 2.37 16.84
CA LEU A 155 -2.68 1.96 18.14
C LEU A 155 -4.18 1.66 18.04
N ASN A 156 -4.99 2.42 18.79
CA ASN A 156 -6.45 2.31 18.82
C ASN A 156 -7.15 3.19 17.77
N PHE A 157 -6.38 3.83 16.89
CA PHE A 157 -6.90 4.70 15.84
C PHE A 157 -6.75 4.03 14.47
N THR A 158 -7.74 4.21 13.62
CA THR A 158 -7.62 3.90 12.19
C THR A 158 -7.53 5.20 11.43
N SER A 159 -6.46 5.40 10.68
CA SER A 159 -6.27 6.56 9.80
C SER A 159 -6.44 6.16 8.35
N TYR A 160 -7.18 6.97 7.60
CA TYR A 160 -7.27 6.91 6.14
C TYR A 160 -6.70 8.19 5.57
N SER A 161 -5.96 8.10 4.49
CA SER A 161 -5.48 9.24 3.72
C SER A 161 -5.70 8.97 2.24
N GLY A 162 -6.17 9.96 1.50
CA GLY A 162 -6.42 9.77 0.08
C GLY A 162 -6.81 11.05 -0.66
N PRO A 163 -6.78 10.99 -2.02
CA PRO A 163 -7.20 12.11 -2.85
C PRO A 163 -8.69 12.42 -2.66
N ASP A 164 -9.01 13.71 -2.52
CA ASP A 164 -10.37 14.23 -2.57
C ASP A 164 -10.69 14.76 -3.98
N THR A 165 -11.84 15.35 -4.17
CA THR A 165 -12.42 15.79 -5.44
C THR A 165 -11.42 16.58 -6.31
N GLY A 166 -10.67 17.51 -5.71
CA GLY A 166 -9.70 18.32 -6.45
C GLY A 166 -8.52 17.51 -6.99
N ALA A 167 -7.96 16.59 -6.20
CA ALA A 167 -6.90 15.71 -6.68
C ALA A 167 -7.40 14.76 -7.77
N TRP A 168 -8.63 14.25 -7.67
CA TRP A 168 -9.23 13.42 -8.72
C TRP A 168 -9.40 14.19 -10.04
N ILE A 169 -9.74 15.48 -9.99
CA ILE A 169 -9.78 16.34 -11.19
C ILE A 169 -8.38 16.44 -11.82
N ILE A 170 -7.34 16.71 -11.03
CA ILE A 170 -5.96 16.79 -11.52
C ILE A 170 -5.51 15.48 -12.15
N ILE A 171 -5.77 14.35 -11.46
CA ILE A 171 -5.45 13.01 -11.96
C ILE A 171 -6.17 12.73 -13.29
N ALA A 172 -7.46 13.03 -13.37
CA ALA A 172 -8.24 12.85 -14.61
C ALA A 172 -7.69 13.67 -15.77
N VAL A 173 -7.31 14.95 -15.55
CA VAL A 173 -6.68 15.81 -16.55
C VAL A 173 -5.34 15.25 -17.00
N CYS A 174 -4.51 14.76 -16.08
CA CYS A 174 -3.21 14.15 -16.37
C CYS A 174 -3.36 12.88 -17.23
N LEU A 175 -4.27 11.97 -16.85
CA LEU A 175 -4.56 10.76 -17.62
C LEU A 175 -5.12 11.08 -19.00
N LEU A 176 -6.05 12.03 -19.09
CA LEU A 176 -6.62 12.47 -20.36
C LEU A 176 -5.56 13.07 -21.28
N ALA A 177 -4.67 13.93 -20.76
CA ALA A 177 -3.55 14.49 -21.51
C ALA A 177 -2.62 13.40 -22.06
N THR A 178 -2.36 12.36 -21.24
CA THR A 178 -1.56 11.18 -21.64
C THR A 178 -2.22 10.44 -22.79
N VAL A 179 -3.52 10.15 -22.67
CA VAL A 179 -4.30 9.46 -23.71
C VAL A 179 -4.33 10.29 -25.02
N LEU A 180 -4.56 11.62 -24.92
CA LEU A 180 -4.58 12.49 -26.08
C LEU A 180 -3.22 12.57 -26.77
N TRP A 181 -2.12 12.66 -26.00
CA TRP A 181 -0.76 12.64 -26.55
C TRP A 181 -0.48 11.33 -27.25
N TRP A 182 -0.80 10.18 -26.61
CA TRP A 182 -0.64 8.85 -27.18
C TRP A 182 -1.45 8.68 -28.47
N TRP A 183 -2.72 9.07 -28.45
CA TRP A 183 -3.61 9.01 -29.63
C TRP A 183 -3.04 9.77 -30.82
N GLU A 184 -2.65 11.01 -30.61
CA GLU A 184 -2.06 11.85 -31.67
C GLU A 184 -0.70 11.31 -32.15
N PHE A 185 0.09 10.74 -31.25
CA PHE A 185 1.37 10.14 -31.58
C PHE A 185 1.20 8.94 -32.53
N PHE A 186 0.29 8.00 -32.23
CA PHE A 186 0.02 6.85 -33.10
C PHE A 186 -0.68 7.21 -34.39
N LYS A 187 -1.63 8.16 -34.35
CA LYS A 187 -2.30 8.67 -35.55
C LYS A 187 -1.30 9.28 -36.55
N ASN A 188 -0.30 9.98 -36.06
CA ASN A 188 0.73 10.58 -36.93
C ASN A 188 1.81 9.57 -37.35
N ARG A 189 2.06 8.49 -36.61
CA ARG A 189 2.99 7.42 -37.00
C ARG A 189 2.52 6.61 -38.21
N LYS A 190 1.24 6.49 -38.46
CA LYS A 190 0.70 5.79 -39.64
C LYS A 190 1.14 6.42 -40.98
N LYS A 191 1.73 7.63 -40.97
CA LYS A 191 2.31 8.30 -42.15
C LYS A 191 3.81 8.06 -42.33
N VAL A 192 4.49 7.45 -41.34
CA VAL A 192 5.92 7.10 -41.45
C VAL A 192 6.02 5.59 -41.66
N LYS A 193 6.53 5.16 -42.81
CA LYS A 193 6.92 3.74 -43.05
C LYS A 193 7.96 3.35 -42.01
N ILE A 194 7.55 2.51 -41.07
CA ILE A 194 8.45 1.99 -40.00
C ILE A 194 9.42 1.03 -40.66
N SER A 195 10.71 1.32 -40.59
CA SER A 195 11.78 0.33 -40.85
C SER A 195 11.62 -0.82 -39.85
N SER A 196 11.56 -2.03 -40.31
CA SER A 196 11.29 -3.27 -39.53
C SER A 196 12.15 -3.45 -38.26
N GLY A 197 13.34 -2.83 -38.23
CA GLY A 197 14.24 -2.93 -37.06
C GLY A 197 13.78 -2.24 -35.78
N ALA A 198 13.10 -1.09 -35.89
CA ALA A 198 12.65 -0.33 -34.71
C ALA A 198 11.42 -0.96 -34.04
N ALA A 199 10.57 -1.64 -34.81
CA ALA A 199 9.40 -2.37 -34.27
C ALA A 199 9.81 -3.61 -33.46
N MET A 200 10.89 -4.29 -33.90
CA MET A 200 11.43 -5.46 -33.22
C MET A 200 12.09 -5.10 -31.87
N PHE A 201 12.76 -3.93 -31.81
CA PHE A 201 13.38 -3.47 -30.56
C PHE A 201 12.33 -3.05 -29.50
N LEU A 202 11.23 -2.42 -29.94
CA LEU A 202 10.14 -2.03 -29.02
C LEU A 202 9.32 -3.23 -28.55
N ALA A 203 9.14 -4.24 -29.41
CA ALA A 203 8.46 -5.49 -29.04
C ALA A 203 9.30 -6.34 -28.07
N LEU A 204 10.64 -6.29 -28.19
CA LEU A 204 11.54 -7.03 -27.29
C LEU A 204 11.60 -6.42 -25.89
N THR A 205 11.49 -5.08 -25.76
CA THR A 205 11.48 -4.39 -24.45
C THR A 205 10.14 -4.51 -23.73
N THR A 206 9.03 -4.68 -24.46
CA THR A 206 7.70 -4.92 -23.82
C THR A 206 7.47 -6.38 -23.43
N ALA A 207 8.15 -7.34 -24.10
CA ALA A 207 8.05 -8.76 -23.76
C ALA A 207 8.74 -9.12 -22.43
N THR A 208 9.69 -8.31 -21.96
CA THR A 208 10.39 -8.54 -20.68
C THR A 208 9.61 -8.04 -19.45
N GLN A 209 8.50 -7.31 -19.62
CA GLN A 209 7.67 -6.81 -18.51
C GLN A 209 6.47 -7.72 -18.18
N LEU A 210 6.28 -8.82 -18.91
CA LEU A 210 5.30 -9.87 -18.58
C LEU A 210 5.96 -11.00 -17.76
N THR A 211 6.80 -10.64 -16.78
CA THR A 211 7.05 -11.58 -15.70
C THR A 211 5.74 -11.66 -14.92
N SER A 212 4.96 -12.67 -15.24
CA SER A 212 3.92 -13.21 -14.37
C SER A 212 4.43 -13.14 -12.93
N CYS A 213 3.67 -12.54 -12.01
CA CYS A 213 3.89 -12.71 -10.58
C CYS A 213 3.78 -14.21 -10.30
N ALA A 214 4.88 -14.95 -10.46
CA ALA A 214 4.94 -16.32 -10.04
C ALA A 214 4.71 -16.32 -8.53
N ALA A 215 3.70 -17.05 -8.07
CA ALA A 215 3.46 -17.24 -6.66
C ALA A 215 4.76 -17.74 -6.01
N LYS A 216 5.29 -16.98 -5.06
CA LYS A 216 6.52 -17.31 -4.33
C LYS A 216 6.31 -17.06 -2.84
N PRO A 217 6.78 -17.97 -1.99
CA PRO A 217 6.86 -17.72 -0.56
C PRO A 217 7.76 -16.52 -0.25
N GLU A 218 7.43 -15.81 0.84
CA GLU A 218 8.23 -14.70 1.34
C GLU A 218 8.77 -15.04 2.74
N PRO A 219 10.00 -14.66 3.08
CA PRO A 219 10.51 -14.88 4.43
C PRO A 219 9.66 -14.12 5.46
N ILE A 220 9.36 -14.76 6.58
CA ILE A 220 8.69 -14.12 7.72
C ILE A 220 9.69 -13.21 8.42
N ARG A 221 9.36 -11.92 8.55
CA ARG A 221 10.14 -10.92 9.28
C ARG A 221 9.59 -10.82 10.71
N TYR A 222 10.19 -11.58 11.60
CA TYR A 222 9.79 -11.59 13.01
C TYR A 222 10.06 -10.23 13.67
N GLY A 223 9.08 -9.75 14.44
CA GLY A 223 9.10 -8.41 15.03
C GLY A 223 8.54 -7.31 14.12
N GLU A 224 8.34 -7.59 12.80
CA GLU A 224 7.82 -6.61 11.83
C GLU A 224 6.49 -7.08 11.21
N ASP A 225 6.41 -8.36 10.80
CA ASP A 225 5.21 -8.89 10.16
C ASP A 225 4.12 -9.18 11.20
N ASN A 226 2.86 -8.93 10.83
CA ASN A 226 1.70 -9.23 11.67
C ASN A 226 0.93 -10.43 11.14
N CYS A 227 0.40 -11.23 12.06
CA CYS A 227 -0.48 -12.34 11.73
C CYS A 227 -1.75 -11.84 11.04
N TYR A 228 -2.08 -12.40 9.89
CA TYR A 228 -3.27 -11.98 9.15
C TYR A 228 -4.57 -12.29 9.91
N PHE A 229 -4.60 -13.37 10.70
CA PHE A 229 -5.79 -13.79 11.43
C PHE A 229 -5.95 -13.07 12.78
N CYS A 230 -5.00 -13.21 13.71
CA CYS A 230 -5.10 -12.64 15.05
C CYS A 230 -4.60 -11.19 15.17
N LYS A 231 -3.96 -10.65 14.12
CA LYS A 231 -3.40 -9.29 14.03
C LYS A 231 -2.21 -9.01 14.97
N MET A 232 -1.72 -10.00 15.70
CA MET A 232 -0.55 -9.86 16.57
C MET A 232 0.74 -9.93 15.74
N THR A 233 1.81 -9.30 16.25
CA THR A 233 3.13 -9.35 15.62
C THR A 233 3.74 -10.72 15.79
N LEU A 234 4.29 -11.30 14.72
CA LEU A 234 4.98 -12.58 14.75
C LEU A 234 6.33 -12.41 15.47
N THR A 235 6.51 -13.09 16.58
CA THR A 235 7.72 -12.96 17.42
C THR A 235 8.50 -14.25 17.58
N ASP A 236 7.83 -15.40 17.60
CA ASP A 236 8.49 -16.71 17.83
C ASP A 236 8.85 -17.36 16.48
N LYS A 237 10.15 -17.46 16.23
CA LYS A 237 10.73 -18.01 14.98
C LYS A 237 10.48 -19.50 14.77
N ARG A 238 9.91 -20.20 15.76
CA ARG A 238 9.67 -21.64 15.71
C ARG A 238 8.31 -22.02 15.15
N TYR A 239 7.33 -21.09 15.08
CA TYR A 239 5.93 -21.45 14.89
C TYR A 239 5.22 -20.76 13.70
N GLY A 240 5.80 -19.86 13.02
CA GLY A 240 5.14 -19.13 11.92
C GLY A 240 4.58 -20.04 10.83
N ALA A 241 3.57 -19.55 10.12
CA ALA A 241 3.01 -20.23 8.95
C ALA A 241 2.68 -19.23 7.85
N GLU A 242 2.56 -19.72 6.61
CA GLU A 242 2.31 -18.88 5.43
C GLU A 242 1.36 -19.58 4.44
N LEU A 243 0.43 -18.83 3.87
CA LEU A 243 -0.38 -19.26 2.75
C LEU A 243 -0.18 -18.30 1.58
N VAL A 244 0.20 -18.84 0.42
CA VAL A 244 0.43 -18.08 -0.81
C VAL A 244 -0.65 -18.43 -1.83
N THR A 245 -1.31 -17.41 -2.37
CA THR A 245 -2.30 -17.61 -3.43
C THR A 245 -1.64 -17.78 -4.79
N GLN A 246 -2.36 -18.36 -5.77
CA GLN A 246 -1.91 -18.46 -7.16
C GLN A 246 -1.63 -17.09 -7.81
N LYS A 247 -2.25 -16.02 -7.30
CA LYS A 247 -2.02 -14.64 -7.75
C LYS A 247 -0.83 -13.97 -7.04
N GLY A 248 -0.08 -14.69 -6.20
CA GLY A 248 1.10 -14.19 -5.49
C GLY A 248 0.79 -13.38 -4.23
N LYS A 249 -0.44 -13.39 -3.71
CA LYS A 249 -0.73 -12.76 -2.42
C LYS A 249 -0.31 -13.69 -1.29
N VAL A 250 0.47 -13.16 -0.36
CA VAL A 250 1.03 -13.87 0.79
C VAL A 250 0.26 -13.50 2.05
N TYR A 251 -0.11 -14.52 2.84
CA TYR A 251 -0.73 -14.38 4.16
C TYR A 251 0.17 -15.05 5.18
N LYS A 252 0.55 -14.33 6.22
CA LYS A 252 1.43 -14.81 7.29
C LYS A 252 0.66 -15.02 8.58
N PHE A 253 1.00 -16.04 9.32
CA PHE A 253 0.29 -16.48 10.53
C PHE A 253 1.27 -16.75 11.66
N ASP A 254 0.84 -16.48 12.89
CA ASP A 254 1.66 -16.60 14.09
C ASP A 254 1.94 -18.06 14.47
N ASP A 255 0.98 -18.93 14.23
CA ASP A 255 1.13 -20.38 14.34
C ASP A 255 0.09 -21.15 13.49
N LEU A 256 0.07 -22.48 13.61
CA LEU A 256 -0.85 -23.35 12.86
C LEU A 256 -2.32 -23.16 13.24
N ASN A 257 -2.65 -22.71 14.46
CA ASN A 257 -4.02 -22.39 14.86
C ASN A 257 -4.58 -21.24 13.98
N CYS A 258 -3.82 -20.17 13.86
CA CYS A 258 -4.20 -19.03 13.02
C CYS A 258 -4.36 -19.41 11.54
N LEU A 259 -3.45 -20.22 11.00
CA LEU A 259 -3.53 -20.71 9.63
C LEU A 259 -4.77 -21.59 9.41
N CYS A 260 -5.02 -22.57 10.30
CA CYS A 260 -6.17 -23.48 10.15
C CYS A 260 -7.51 -22.75 10.26
N ASN A 261 -7.66 -21.82 11.20
CA ASN A 261 -8.86 -21.01 11.32
C ASN A 261 -9.06 -20.11 10.09
N PHE A 262 -8.00 -19.52 9.53
CA PHE A 262 -8.10 -18.75 8.29
C PHE A 262 -8.56 -19.62 7.12
N ILE A 263 -8.04 -20.85 6.99
CA ILE A 263 -8.49 -21.79 5.95
C ILE A 263 -9.97 -22.15 6.12
N LYS A 264 -10.44 -22.32 7.37
CA LYS A 264 -11.87 -22.60 7.66
C LYS A 264 -12.81 -21.45 7.27
N LEU A 265 -12.35 -20.20 7.37
CA LEU A 265 -13.14 -19.03 6.91
C LEU A 265 -13.40 -19.06 5.41
N GLY A 266 -12.64 -19.81 4.61
CA GLY A 266 -12.85 -19.96 3.17
C GLY A 266 -12.55 -18.69 2.36
N GLU A 267 -11.81 -17.72 2.93
CA GLU A 267 -11.40 -16.51 2.18
C GLU A 267 -10.52 -16.83 0.97
N VAL A 268 -9.77 -17.93 1.05
CA VAL A 268 -8.96 -18.47 -0.05
C VAL A 268 -9.36 -19.92 -0.27
N THR A 269 -9.85 -20.22 -1.47
CA THR A 269 -10.24 -21.60 -1.83
C THR A 269 -9.01 -22.45 -2.12
N PRO A 270 -9.06 -23.78 -1.95
CA PRO A 270 -7.93 -24.67 -2.26
C PRO A 270 -7.39 -24.49 -3.70
N GLU A 271 -8.29 -24.26 -4.69
CA GLU A 271 -7.93 -24.06 -6.10
C GLU A 271 -7.13 -22.76 -6.31
N ASN A 272 -7.32 -21.77 -5.43
CA ASN A 272 -6.59 -20.50 -5.50
C ASN A 272 -5.33 -20.48 -4.63
N THR A 273 -5.03 -21.55 -3.89
CA THR A 273 -3.83 -21.69 -3.06
C THR A 273 -2.70 -22.28 -3.88
N ALA A 274 -1.55 -21.62 -3.87
CA ALA A 274 -0.32 -22.10 -4.50
C ALA A 274 0.57 -22.85 -3.49
N PHE A 275 0.73 -22.30 -2.28
CA PHE A 275 1.54 -22.90 -1.21
C PHE A 275 0.83 -22.74 0.14
N THR A 276 0.92 -23.78 0.96
CA THR A 276 0.58 -23.75 2.38
C THR A 276 1.79 -24.24 3.14
N LEU A 277 2.41 -23.36 3.91
CA LEU A 277 3.71 -23.58 4.51
C LEU A 277 3.66 -23.39 6.03
N ALA A 278 4.48 -24.13 6.75
CA ALA A 278 4.73 -23.94 8.16
C ALA A 278 6.24 -23.85 8.42
N VAL A 279 6.62 -23.14 9.46
CA VAL A 279 8.01 -23.02 9.85
C VAL A 279 8.49 -24.33 10.47
N ASP A 280 9.56 -24.88 9.96
CA ASP A 280 10.25 -26.01 10.56
C ASP A 280 10.85 -25.59 11.91
N PHE A 281 10.42 -26.27 12.98
CA PHE A 281 10.76 -25.93 14.37
C PHE A 281 12.26 -25.92 14.65
N ASN A 282 13.02 -26.75 13.94
CA ASN A 282 14.45 -26.90 14.14
C ASN A 282 15.29 -25.93 13.28
N THR A 283 14.88 -25.71 12.03
CA THR A 283 15.66 -24.92 11.08
C THR A 283 15.17 -23.48 10.90
N GLY A 284 13.92 -23.19 11.30
CA GLY A 284 13.29 -21.89 11.08
C GLY A 284 12.90 -21.61 9.62
N GLN A 285 12.96 -22.62 8.74
CA GLN A 285 12.62 -22.44 7.32
C GLN A 285 11.18 -22.86 7.03
N LEU A 286 10.57 -22.22 6.05
CA LEU A 286 9.23 -22.56 5.58
C LEU A 286 9.24 -23.88 4.83
N THR A 287 8.36 -24.80 5.22
CA THR A 287 8.21 -26.14 4.67
C THR A 287 6.76 -26.39 4.29
N ASP A 288 6.53 -27.11 3.18
CA ASP A 288 5.18 -27.47 2.74
C ASP A 288 4.50 -28.38 3.77
N VAL A 289 3.33 -27.96 4.25
CA VAL A 289 2.56 -28.69 5.26
C VAL A 289 2.10 -30.07 4.77
N HIS A 290 1.93 -30.27 3.47
CA HIS A 290 1.51 -31.55 2.90
C HIS A 290 2.58 -32.63 2.99
N ASN A 291 3.84 -32.21 3.07
CA ASN A 291 5.00 -33.09 3.22
C ASN A 291 5.63 -32.99 4.63
N GLY A 292 5.03 -32.21 5.52
CA GLY A 292 5.53 -31.96 6.86
C GLY A 292 5.15 -33.05 7.88
N PHE A 293 5.95 -33.14 8.92
CA PHE A 293 5.70 -33.99 10.10
C PHE A 293 5.33 -33.07 11.27
N PHE A 294 4.31 -33.47 12.04
CA PHE A 294 3.82 -32.64 13.14
C PHE A 294 3.89 -33.41 14.48
N LEU A 295 4.17 -32.65 15.53
CA LEU A 295 4.17 -33.15 16.92
C LEU A 295 3.39 -32.19 17.79
N SER A 296 2.34 -32.65 18.43
CA SER A 296 1.61 -31.93 19.46
C SER A 296 2.07 -32.31 20.84
N ASN A 297 2.37 -31.32 21.67
CA ASN A 297 2.74 -31.49 23.07
C ASN A 297 2.47 -30.21 23.85
N GLU A 298 1.85 -30.30 25.03
CA GLU A 298 1.50 -29.16 25.89
C GLU A 298 2.72 -28.30 26.33
N SER A 299 3.93 -28.88 26.29
CA SER A 299 5.17 -28.17 26.64
C SER A 299 5.65 -27.21 25.55
N LEU A 300 5.12 -27.29 24.32
CA LEU A 300 5.58 -26.48 23.18
C LEU A 300 5.17 -25.02 23.29
N LYS A 301 4.02 -24.70 23.88
CA LYS A 301 3.50 -23.33 24.15
C LYS A 301 3.63 -22.41 22.96
N SER A 302 2.95 -22.74 21.85
CA SER A 302 2.92 -21.85 20.68
C SER A 302 2.15 -20.55 20.97
N PRO A 303 2.40 -19.46 20.23
CA PRO A 303 1.81 -18.13 20.50
C PRO A 303 0.29 -18.14 20.62
N MET A 304 -0.40 -18.89 19.76
CA MET A 304 -1.87 -18.98 19.75
C MET A 304 -2.39 -20.33 20.22
N ARG A 305 -1.57 -21.05 21.02
CA ARG A 305 -1.89 -22.34 21.63
C ARG A 305 -2.30 -23.44 20.66
N ALA A 306 -1.67 -23.46 19.48
CA ALA A 306 -1.70 -24.66 18.65
C ALA A 306 -0.97 -25.80 19.36
N ASP A 307 0.12 -25.46 20.06
CA ASP A 307 1.01 -26.39 20.78
C ASP A 307 1.48 -27.55 19.88
N ILE A 308 1.69 -27.23 18.59
CA ILE A 308 2.11 -28.12 17.53
C ILE A 308 3.38 -27.56 16.89
N ALA A 309 4.44 -28.37 16.85
CA ALA A 309 5.65 -28.10 16.10
C ALA A 309 5.59 -28.80 14.73
N SER A 310 6.06 -28.15 13.67
CA SER A 310 6.17 -28.72 12.33
C SER A 310 7.62 -28.97 11.95
N PHE A 311 7.87 -29.99 11.16
CA PHE A 311 9.19 -30.43 10.74
C PHE A 311 9.21 -30.86 9.27
N ALA A 312 10.29 -30.52 8.58
CA ALA A 312 10.59 -31.05 7.24
C ALA A 312 11.12 -32.49 7.32
N ASN A 313 11.73 -32.86 8.45
CA ASN A 313 12.42 -34.14 8.62
C ASN A 313 11.85 -34.92 9.79
N LEU A 314 11.59 -36.22 9.53
CA LEU A 314 11.08 -37.16 10.53
C LEU A 314 12.04 -37.37 11.72
N GLU A 315 13.35 -37.30 11.47
CA GLU A 315 14.38 -37.48 12.51
C GLU A 315 14.31 -36.34 13.52
N HIS A 316 14.16 -35.10 13.07
CA HIS A 316 14.04 -33.94 13.94
C HIS A 316 12.77 -33.97 14.79
N ARG A 317 11.64 -34.41 14.20
CA ARG A 317 10.41 -34.64 14.96
C ARG A 317 10.60 -35.68 16.06
N ASN A 318 11.22 -36.83 15.72
CA ASN A 318 11.44 -37.92 16.67
C ASN A 318 12.43 -37.55 17.79
N ALA A 319 13.46 -36.75 17.46
CA ALA A 319 14.40 -36.21 18.44
C ALA A 319 13.66 -35.33 19.47
N LEU A 320 12.84 -34.35 19.00
CA LEU A 320 12.07 -33.52 19.91
C LEU A 320 11.04 -34.33 20.71
N LYS A 321 10.38 -35.31 20.12
CA LYS A 321 9.46 -36.24 20.84
C LYS A 321 10.16 -36.96 22.00
N THR A 322 11.39 -37.38 21.79
CA THR A 322 12.19 -38.05 22.82
C THR A 322 12.60 -37.05 23.92
N GLU A 323 13.01 -35.85 23.54
CA GLU A 323 13.39 -34.77 24.46
C GLU A 323 12.24 -34.36 25.37
N LEU A 324 11.03 -34.24 24.81
CA LEU A 324 9.82 -33.89 25.57
C LEU A 324 9.20 -35.05 26.35
N GLY A 325 9.76 -36.25 26.26
CA GLY A 325 9.24 -37.45 26.94
C GLY A 325 7.92 -37.96 26.37
N GLY A 326 7.54 -37.55 25.15
CA GLY A 326 6.32 -37.95 24.46
C GLY A 326 5.72 -36.87 23.58
N GLY A 327 4.51 -37.12 23.09
CA GLY A 327 3.75 -36.20 22.23
C GLY A 327 2.94 -36.95 21.19
N GLN A 328 1.88 -36.34 20.71
CA GLN A 328 1.02 -36.89 19.68
C GLN A 328 1.59 -36.57 18.31
N GLU A 329 1.89 -37.59 17.53
CA GLU A 329 2.25 -37.44 16.12
C GLU A 329 0.98 -37.18 15.32
N MET A 330 1.03 -36.18 14.42
CA MET A 330 -0.14 -35.78 13.65
C MET A 330 0.23 -35.65 12.16
N SER A 331 -0.73 -35.97 11.31
CA SER A 331 -0.72 -35.64 9.89
C SER A 331 -1.30 -34.24 9.69
N TRP A 332 -1.06 -33.64 8.53
CA TRP A 332 -1.66 -32.33 8.18
C TRP A 332 -3.20 -32.34 8.24
N GLN A 333 -3.83 -33.47 7.89
CA GLN A 333 -5.28 -33.57 7.96
C GLN A 333 -5.79 -33.53 9.41
N GLU A 334 -5.10 -34.20 10.32
CA GLU A 334 -5.44 -34.19 11.76
C GLU A 334 -5.20 -32.80 12.36
N VAL A 335 -4.11 -32.09 11.99
CA VAL A 335 -3.88 -30.71 12.41
C VAL A 335 -5.04 -29.81 11.97
N ARG A 336 -5.49 -29.91 10.72
CA ARG A 336 -6.61 -29.11 10.21
C ARG A 336 -7.95 -29.42 10.87
N GLN A 337 -8.16 -30.62 11.33
CA GLN A 337 -9.40 -31.05 12.01
C GLN A 337 -9.42 -30.65 13.48
N GLY A 338 -8.25 -30.43 14.06
CA GLY A 338 -8.09 -30.09 15.49
C GLY A 338 -8.48 -28.64 15.82
N PHE A 339 -8.56 -27.80 14.82
CA PHE A 339 -8.96 -26.38 14.89
C PHE A 339 -10.19 -26.15 14.02
#